data_8b1df3bc10e41ca82d83721e6f04129e
#
_entry.id   8b1df3bc10e41ca82d83721e6f04129e
#
_cell.length_a   1.000
_cell.length_b   1.000
_cell.length_c   1.000
_cell.angle_alpha   90.00
_cell.angle_beta   90.00
_cell.angle_gamma   90.00
#
_symmetry.space_group_name_H-M   'P 1'
#
loop_
_entity.id
_entity.type
_entity.pdbx_description
1 polymer ?
#
loop_
_entity_poly.entity_id
_entity_poly.type
_entity_poly.pdbx_seq_one_letter_code
_entity_poly.pdbx_strand_id
1 'polypeptide(L)'
;TMNTYYVTELRGYDNWEMVASCPYFDVFSTTIINWTLPESFFVDITERTVAMAKKYGKESERWLMGYNKRPDDFKQIDHVVDLYESLGVDRLATWTYRGGYGTSVAAKDPIELWDNIGRNYKRVLKK
;
A
#
# COMPACT_ATOMS: atom_id res chain seq x y z
N THR A 1 2.27 0.58 -12.74
CA THR A 1 2.44 0.18 -11.34
C THR A 1 2.70 -1.31 -11.27
N MET A 2 3.80 -1.74 -10.67
CA MET A 2 4.17 -3.15 -10.58
C MET A 2 4.29 -3.59 -9.12
N ASN A 3 3.65 -4.70 -8.80
CA ASN A 3 3.71 -5.37 -7.52
C ASN A 3 4.74 -6.49 -7.59
N THR A 4 5.92 -6.27 -7.08
CA THR A 4 6.99 -7.24 -7.25
C THR A 4 7.51 -7.84 -5.94
N TYR A 5 7.38 -7.12 -4.83
CA TYR A 5 8.07 -7.48 -3.61
C TYR A 5 7.69 -8.86 -3.03
N TYR A 6 6.39 -9.05 -2.74
CA TYR A 6 5.98 -10.27 -2.03
C TYR A 6 6.31 -11.55 -2.80
N VAL A 7 6.12 -11.52 -4.09
CA VAL A 7 6.39 -12.68 -4.95
C VAL A 7 7.88 -12.93 -5.12
N THR A 8 8.69 -11.90 -5.21
CA THR A 8 10.14 -12.02 -5.40
C THR A 8 10.85 -12.51 -4.15
N GLU A 9 10.53 -11.95 -2.98
CA GLU A 9 11.11 -12.38 -1.71
C GLU A 9 10.80 -13.86 -1.40
N LEU A 10 9.58 -14.28 -1.56
CA LEU A 10 9.18 -15.67 -1.35
C LEU A 10 9.86 -16.65 -2.30
N ARG A 11 10.31 -16.18 -3.47
CA ARG A 11 11.00 -16.99 -4.47
C ARG A 11 12.52 -16.85 -4.43
N GLY A 12 13.05 -16.04 -3.53
CA GLY A 12 14.47 -15.75 -3.46
C GLY A 12 15.02 -14.93 -4.62
N TYR A 13 14.15 -14.20 -5.34
CA TYR A 13 14.54 -13.27 -6.40
C TYR A 13 14.41 -11.85 -5.92
N ASP A 14 15.44 -11.05 -6.08
CA ASP A 14 15.41 -9.62 -5.90
C ASP A 14 15.53 -8.92 -7.25
N ASN A 15 14.40 -8.55 -7.84
CA ASN A 15 14.32 -7.77 -9.09
C ASN A 15 13.80 -6.35 -8.88
N TRP A 16 13.82 -5.86 -7.66
CA TRP A 16 13.41 -4.49 -7.35
C TRP A 16 14.20 -3.47 -8.15
N GLU A 17 15.51 -3.65 -8.21
CA GLU A 17 16.39 -2.77 -8.95
C GLU A 17 16.09 -2.78 -10.45
N MET A 18 15.89 -3.96 -11.02
CA MET A 18 15.53 -4.10 -12.43
C MET A 18 14.19 -3.39 -12.74
N VAL A 19 13.22 -3.53 -11.87
CA VAL A 19 11.91 -2.88 -12.03
C VAL A 19 12.02 -1.37 -11.85
N ALA A 20 12.66 -0.92 -10.76
CA ALA A 20 12.76 0.50 -10.44
C ALA A 20 13.60 1.27 -11.45
N SER A 21 14.62 0.64 -12.04
CA SER A 21 15.47 1.27 -13.09
C SER A 21 14.79 1.37 -14.45
N CYS A 22 13.67 0.68 -14.69
CA CYS A 22 12.97 0.72 -15.97
C CYS A 22 12.51 2.15 -16.31
N PRO A 23 12.87 2.70 -17.48
CA PRO A 23 12.60 4.09 -17.81
C PRO A 23 11.15 4.38 -18.23
N TYR A 24 10.32 3.35 -18.37
CA TYR A 24 8.98 3.46 -18.96
C TYR A 24 7.86 3.73 -17.97
N PHE A 25 8.15 3.94 -16.69
CA PHE A 25 7.15 4.32 -15.68
C PHE A 25 7.75 5.25 -14.62
N ASP A 26 6.90 6.08 -14.04
CA ASP A 26 7.27 7.15 -13.11
C ASP A 26 7.04 6.79 -11.64
N VAL A 27 6.28 5.74 -11.38
CA VAL A 27 5.89 5.32 -10.04
C VAL A 27 6.41 3.92 -9.74
N PHE A 28 7.19 3.78 -8.68
CA PHE A 28 7.60 2.49 -8.14
C PHE A 28 6.67 2.07 -7.01
N SER A 29 5.97 0.97 -7.21
CA SER A 29 4.90 0.53 -6.32
C SER A 29 5.14 -0.87 -5.80
N THR A 30 4.89 -1.05 -4.50
CA THR A 30 4.90 -2.36 -3.86
C THR A 30 3.65 -2.56 -3.03
N THR A 31 3.17 -3.79 -2.96
CA THR A 31 1.99 -4.11 -2.16
C THR A 31 2.24 -5.28 -1.22
N ILE A 32 1.63 -5.18 -0.04
CA ILE A 32 1.44 -6.30 0.86
C ILE A 32 -0.04 -6.43 1.10
N ILE A 33 -0.59 -7.57 0.77
CA ILE A 33 -2.02 -7.83 0.91
C ILE A 33 -2.34 -8.45 2.28
N ASN A 34 -1.35 -9.02 2.96
CA ASN A 34 -1.56 -9.74 4.22
C ASN A 34 -1.19 -8.88 5.45
N TRP A 35 -2.20 -8.41 6.16
CA TRP A 35 -2.08 -7.57 7.36
C TRP A 35 -1.79 -8.36 8.65
N THR A 36 -1.60 -9.66 8.56
CA THR A 36 -1.19 -10.49 9.71
C THR A 36 0.31 -10.47 9.95
N LEU A 37 1.06 -9.82 9.05
CA LEU A 37 2.50 -9.68 9.18
C LEU A 37 2.88 -8.65 10.26
N PRO A 38 4.02 -8.82 10.93
CA PRO A 38 4.49 -7.85 11.91
C PRO A 38 4.68 -6.45 11.34
N GLU A 39 4.46 -5.41 12.14
CA GLU A 39 4.65 -4.02 11.73
C GLU A 39 6.07 -3.75 11.21
N SER A 40 7.08 -4.35 11.84
CA SER A 40 8.48 -4.25 11.39
C SER A 40 8.67 -4.66 9.92
N PHE A 41 7.89 -5.61 9.45
CA PHE A 41 7.92 -6.04 8.05
C PHE A 41 7.34 -4.95 7.11
N PHE A 42 6.25 -4.29 7.52
CA PHE A 42 5.68 -3.18 6.77
C PHE A 42 6.62 -1.97 6.72
N VAL A 43 7.28 -1.68 7.84
CA VAL A 43 8.29 -0.60 7.91
C VAL A 43 9.43 -0.90 6.95
N ASP A 44 10.07 -2.06 7.05
CA ASP A 44 11.20 -2.47 6.20
C ASP A 44 10.86 -2.36 4.70
N ILE A 45 9.73 -2.93 4.29
CA ILE A 45 9.30 -2.87 2.89
C ILE A 45 9.03 -1.43 2.45
N THR A 46 8.42 -0.63 3.29
CA THR A 46 8.07 0.75 2.95
C THR A 46 9.34 1.59 2.80
N GLU A 47 10.28 1.48 3.74
CA GLU A 47 11.58 2.16 3.65
C GLU A 47 12.34 1.76 2.38
N ARG A 48 12.39 0.47 2.06
CA ARG A 48 13.01 -0.05 0.83
C ARG A 48 12.31 0.46 -0.43
N THR A 49 10.98 0.53 -0.42
CA THR A 49 10.20 1.08 -1.54
C THR A 49 10.55 2.55 -1.79
N VAL A 50 10.52 3.36 -0.74
CA VAL A 50 10.85 4.79 -0.80
C VAL A 50 12.29 5.00 -1.26
N ALA A 51 13.25 4.28 -0.67
CA ALA A 51 14.66 4.38 -1.03
C ALA A 51 14.91 3.98 -2.50
N MET A 52 14.27 2.91 -2.97
CA MET A 52 14.42 2.45 -4.35
C MET A 52 13.79 3.44 -5.36
N ALA A 53 12.60 3.94 -5.06
CA ALA A 53 11.95 4.97 -5.88
C ALA A 53 12.85 6.22 -5.98
N LYS A 54 13.34 6.71 -4.87
CA LYS A 54 14.24 7.88 -4.80
C LYS A 54 15.53 7.66 -5.58
N LYS A 55 16.15 6.48 -5.48
CA LYS A 55 17.38 6.13 -6.22
C LYS A 55 17.22 6.31 -7.72
N TYR A 56 16.05 6.02 -8.26
CA TYR A 56 15.76 6.07 -9.70
C TYR A 56 14.89 7.26 -10.10
N GLY A 57 14.73 8.27 -9.24
CA GLY A 57 13.97 9.50 -9.54
C GLY A 57 12.48 9.26 -9.78
N LYS A 58 11.90 8.28 -9.09
CA LYS A 58 10.49 7.91 -9.21
C LYS A 58 9.71 8.28 -7.95
N GLU A 59 8.39 8.40 -8.08
CA GLU A 59 7.50 8.45 -6.91
C GLU A 59 7.32 7.06 -6.31
N SER A 60 7.27 6.99 -5.00
CA SER A 60 6.95 5.77 -4.26
C SER A 60 5.45 5.62 -4.04
N GLU A 61 4.93 4.40 -4.20
CA GLU A 61 3.51 4.11 -3.95
C GLU A 61 3.35 2.91 -3.04
N ARG A 62 2.44 3.03 -2.06
CA ARG A 62 2.03 1.93 -1.19
C ARG A 62 0.52 1.73 -1.25
N TRP A 63 0.10 0.50 -1.00
CA TRP A 63 -1.29 0.09 -1.14
C TRP A 63 -1.96 -0.12 0.22
N LEU A 64 -3.22 0.31 0.28
CA LEU A 64 -4.13 0.02 1.37
C LEU A 64 -5.06 -1.15 0.99
N MET A 65 -5.33 -1.99 1.96
CA MET A 65 -6.25 -3.10 1.81
C MET A 65 -7.69 -2.61 1.99
N GLY A 66 -8.39 -2.40 0.89
CA GLY A 66 -9.77 -1.94 0.83
C GLY A 66 -10.81 -3.06 0.68
N TYR A 67 -10.59 -4.22 1.28
CA TYR A 67 -11.47 -5.38 1.21
C TYR A 67 -11.28 -6.27 2.44
N ASN A 68 -12.21 -7.20 2.68
CA ASN A 68 -12.10 -8.24 3.71
C ASN A 68 -11.87 -7.69 5.13
N LYS A 69 -12.26 -6.43 5.39
CA LYS A 69 -12.08 -5.73 6.65
C LYS A 69 -13.36 -5.71 7.46
N ARG A 70 -13.20 -5.67 8.78
CA ARG A 70 -14.27 -5.44 9.73
C ARG A 70 -14.15 -4.02 10.29
N PRO A 71 -15.22 -3.42 10.84
CA PRO A 71 -15.14 -2.10 11.47
C PRO A 71 -14.03 -1.97 12.52
N ASP A 72 -13.75 -3.02 13.28
CA ASP A 72 -12.68 -3.04 14.29
C ASP A 72 -11.28 -2.89 13.69
N ASP A 73 -11.11 -3.20 12.39
CA ASP A 73 -9.83 -3.09 11.67
C ASP A 73 -9.55 -1.66 11.16
N PHE A 74 -10.52 -0.73 11.26
CA PHE A 74 -10.37 0.60 10.66
C PHE A 74 -9.28 1.44 11.31
N LYS A 75 -9.07 1.29 12.63
CA LYS A 75 -7.94 1.93 13.32
C LYS A 75 -6.59 1.46 12.79
N GLN A 76 -6.51 0.23 12.33
CA GLN A 76 -5.30 -0.31 11.70
C GLN A 76 -5.03 0.38 10.36
N ILE A 77 -6.09 0.69 9.58
CA ILE A 77 -5.95 1.45 8.33
C ILE A 77 -5.41 2.85 8.61
N ASP A 78 -5.98 3.55 9.60
CA ASP A 78 -5.52 4.87 10.01
C ASP A 78 -4.03 4.84 10.42
N HIS A 79 -3.65 3.85 11.23
CA HIS A 79 -2.26 3.66 11.66
C HIS A 79 -1.30 3.39 10.48
N VAL A 80 -1.71 2.56 9.52
CA VAL A 80 -0.88 2.28 8.34
C VAL A 80 -0.72 3.50 7.45
N VAL A 81 -1.76 4.32 7.31
CA VAL A 81 -1.64 5.60 6.58
C VAL A 81 -0.66 6.54 7.27
N ASP A 82 -0.73 6.66 8.60
CA ASP A 82 0.21 7.46 9.39
C ASP A 82 1.66 6.96 9.22
N LEU A 83 1.83 5.64 9.23
CA LEU A 83 3.12 5.00 9.02
C LEU A 83 3.69 5.32 7.63
N TYR A 84 2.90 5.14 6.58
CA TYR A 84 3.33 5.44 5.21
C TYR A 84 3.71 6.91 5.04
N GLU A 85 2.93 7.81 5.63
CA GLU A 85 3.21 9.23 5.61
C GLU A 85 4.52 9.57 6.33
N SER A 86 4.74 8.99 7.53
CA SER A 86 5.95 9.21 8.31
C SER A 86 7.22 8.70 7.63
N LEU A 87 7.10 7.68 6.79
CA LEU A 87 8.19 7.07 6.02
C LEU A 87 8.41 7.73 4.65
N GLY A 88 7.63 8.75 4.32
CA GLY A 88 7.84 9.55 3.11
C GLY A 88 7.29 8.89 1.83
N VAL A 89 6.24 8.11 1.94
CA VAL A 89 5.53 7.58 0.77
C VAL A 89 4.84 8.71 0.02
N ASP A 90 5.07 8.79 -1.30
CA ASP A 90 4.53 9.86 -2.14
C ASP A 90 3.08 9.63 -2.53
N ARG A 91 2.67 8.37 -2.69
CA ARG A 91 1.33 7.99 -3.18
C ARG A 91 0.73 6.86 -2.37
N LEU A 92 -0.60 6.93 -2.22
CA LEU A 92 -1.42 5.84 -1.70
C LEU A 92 -2.33 5.31 -2.82
N ALA A 93 -2.42 4.00 -2.92
CA ALA A 93 -3.40 3.31 -3.73
C ALA A 93 -4.28 2.43 -2.85
N THR A 94 -5.46 2.08 -3.30
CA THR A 94 -6.36 1.18 -2.57
C THR A 94 -6.95 0.13 -3.49
N TRP A 95 -6.92 -1.10 -3.07
CA TRP A 95 -7.67 -2.17 -3.69
C TRP A 95 -8.61 -2.77 -2.62
N THR A 96 -9.96 -2.80 -2.78
CA THR A 96 -10.67 -2.54 -4.01
C THR A 96 -11.68 -1.40 -3.83
N TYR A 97 -12.25 -0.96 -4.96
CA TYR A 97 -13.34 0.02 -5.00
C TYR A 97 -14.53 -0.42 -4.12
N ARG A 98 -15.05 0.51 -3.32
CA ARG A 98 -16.18 0.30 -2.40
C ARG A 98 -16.03 -0.94 -1.50
N GLY A 99 -14.83 -1.19 -0.97
CA GLY A 99 -14.61 -2.29 -0.04
C GLY A 99 -14.89 -3.68 -0.61
N GLY A 100 -14.85 -3.84 -1.94
CA GLY A 100 -15.17 -5.09 -2.62
C GLY A 100 -16.66 -5.43 -2.68
N TYR A 101 -17.56 -4.44 -2.50
CA TYR A 101 -19.01 -4.65 -2.54
C TYR A 101 -19.46 -5.49 -3.73
N GLY A 102 -20.29 -6.49 -3.46
CA GLY A 102 -20.78 -7.43 -4.48
C GLY A 102 -19.82 -8.54 -4.88
N THR A 103 -18.66 -8.67 -4.21
CA THR A 103 -17.69 -9.74 -4.47
C THR A 103 -17.50 -10.66 -3.25
N SER A 104 -16.83 -11.80 -3.47
CA SER A 104 -16.50 -12.76 -2.40
C SER A 104 -15.49 -12.21 -1.37
N VAL A 105 -14.80 -11.14 -1.70
CA VAL A 105 -13.81 -10.46 -0.83
C VAL A 105 -14.37 -9.18 -0.21
N ALA A 106 -15.68 -8.99 -0.25
CA ALA A 106 -16.32 -7.82 0.34
C ALA A 106 -15.97 -7.68 1.83
N ALA A 107 -15.73 -6.44 2.27
CA ALA A 107 -15.66 -6.11 3.69
C ALA A 107 -17.03 -6.38 4.35
N LYS A 108 -17.02 -6.55 5.67
CA LYS A 108 -18.28 -6.73 6.42
C LYS A 108 -19.19 -5.51 6.32
N ASP A 109 -18.62 -4.32 6.34
CA ASP A 109 -19.28 -3.06 6.01
C ASP A 109 -18.49 -2.31 4.93
N PRO A 110 -18.77 -2.60 3.64
CA PRO A 110 -18.01 -2.03 2.54
C PRO A 110 -18.14 -0.52 2.41
N ILE A 111 -19.28 0.03 2.75
CA ILE A 111 -19.54 1.48 2.64
C ILE A 111 -18.76 2.23 3.73
N GLU A 112 -18.83 1.77 4.98
CA GLU A 112 -18.09 2.37 6.08
C GLU A 112 -16.58 2.27 5.87
N LEU A 113 -16.09 1.12 5.38
CA LEU A 113 -14.69 0.96 4.99
C LEU A 113 -14.28 1.98 3.93
N TRP A 114 -15.10 2.16 2.91
CA TRP A 114 -14.83 3.11 1.83
C TRP A 114 -14.79 4.56 2.33
N ASP A 115 -15.71 4.91 3.23
CA ASP A 115 -15.74 6.22 3.87
C ASP A 115 -14.52 6.45 4.77
N ASN A 116 -14.07 5.43 5.52
CA ASN A 116 -12.84 5.49 6.31
C ASN A 116 -11.61 5.75 5.41
N ILE A 117 -11.47 5.00 4.34
CA ILE A 117 -10.40 5.20 3.37
C ILE A 117 -10.47 6.61 2.76
N GLY A 118 -11.65 7.06 2.39
CA GLY A 118 -11.86 8.41 1.84
C GLY A 118 -11.47 9.52 2.82
N ARG A 119 -11.75 9.36 4.11
CA ARG A 119 -11.30 10.30 5.16
C ARG A 119 -9.77 10.35 5.24
N ASN A 120 -9.11 9.21 5.19
CA ASN A 120 -7.65 9.12 5.19
C ASN A 120 -7.03 9.81 3.97
N TYR A 121 -7.55 9.58 2.78
CA TYR A 121 -7.09 10.29 1.58
C TYR A 121 -7.24 11.81 1.70
N LYS A 122 -8.39 12.29 2.18
CA LYS A 122 -8.61 13.73 2.40
C LYS A 122 -7.66 14.32 3.44
N ARG A 123 -7.31 13.56 4.46
CA ARG A 123 -6.37 13.98 5.50
C ARG A 123 -4.97 14.18 4.95
N VAL A 124 -4.49 13.23 4.15
CA VAL A 124 -3.14 13.27 3.55
C VAL A 124 -3.04 14.36 2.46
N LEU A 125 -4.07 14.51 1.63
CA LEU A 125 -4.09 15.51 0.55
C LEU A 125 -4.14 16.97 1.04
N LYS A 126 -4.50 17.22 2.30
CA LYS A 126 -4.52 18.57 2.89
C LYS A 126 -3.18 19.10 3.35
N LYS A 127 -2.16 18.28 3.28
CA LYS A 127 -0.79 18.65 3.64
C LYS A 127 0.02 19.04 2.42
#